data_a2c91458e80b1986f8e7f0dbcc3ecc51
#
_entry.id   a2c91458e80b1986f8e7f0dbcc3ecc51
#
_cell.length_a   1.000
_cell.length_b   1.000
_cell.length_c   1.000
_cell.angle_alpha   90.00
_cell.angle_beta   90.00
_cell.angle_gamma   90.00
#
_symmetry.space_group_name_H-M   'P 1'
#
loop_
_entity.id
_entity.type
_entity.pdbx_description
1 polymer ?
#
loop_
_entity_poly.entity_id
_entity_poly.type
_entity_poly.pdbx_seq_one_letter_code
_entity_poly.pdbx_strand_id
1 'polypeptide(L)'
;SGGLILDNIAAEHLCSMGYGDLIGCTCDGRITQPCTEQLCCPEYAGAWNETLMCVDWPSARRQGAWISHLTQDPAAQELTRLLDEEKRYLGPGMIRFSNRLGGDICVMAAPVSDLGWISKGRSVLMRNLLRTMPQETPLPFVGGDMNLAPFYYRSREGRALLGIVNCGLDPAAAVLPEGMEYVCLSHPNDPDILTVPPVSMKLYRITKEGA
;
A
#
# COMPACT_ATOMS: atom_id res chain seq x y z
N SER A 1 15.51 -1.86 13.85
CA SER A 1 14.48 -2.61 13.10
C SER A 1 13.55 -1.63 12.44
N GLY A 2 13.16 -1.87 11.19
CA GLY A 2 12.28 -1.02 10.41
C GLY A 2 11.41 -1.85 9.46
N GLY A 3 10.38 -1.21 8.89
CA GLY A 3 9.56 -1.79 7.83
C GLY A 3 10.08 -1.41 6.45
N LEU A 4 10.03 -2.32 5.49
CA LEU A 4 10.45 -2.12 4.10
C LEU A 4 9.42 -2.71 3.15
N ILE A 5 9.04 -1.95 2.14
CA ILE A 5 8.19 -2.43 1.04
C ILE A 5 9.02 -2.44 -0.23
N LEU A 6 9.07 -3.58 -0.88
CA LEU A 6 9.80 -3.82 -2.11
C LEU A 6 8.82 -4.16 -3.23
N ASP A 7 9.01 -3.56 -4.39
CA ASP A 7 8.39 -4.03 -5.62
C ASP A 7 9.21 -5.16 -6.24
N ASN A 8 8.70 -5.74 -7.31
CA ASN A 8 9.35 -6.86 -7.99
C ASN A 8 10.75 -6.49 -8.52
N ILE A 9 10.95 -5.27 -8.99
CA ILE A 9 12.24 -4.82 -9.56
C ILE A 9 13.30 -4.80 -8.45
N ALA A 10 12.97 -4.21 -7.31
CA ALA A 10 13.85 -4.19 -6.15
C ALA A 10 14.10 -5.59 -5.59
N ALA A 11 13.05 -6.44 -5.53
CA ALA A 11 13.16 -7.82 -5.08
C ALA A 11 14.06 -8.66 -6.00
N GLU A 12 13.88 -8.61 -7.32
CA GLU A 12 14.76 -9.29 -8.29
C GLU A 12 16.22 -8.88 -8.12
N HIS A 13 16.46 -7.58 -7.93
CA HIS A 13 17.81 -7.07 -7.72
C HIS A 13 18.43 -7.64 -6.43
N LEU A 14 17.71 -7.62 -5.32
CA LEU A 14 18.18 -8.19 -4.05
C LEU A 14 18.39 -9.70 -4.14
N CYS A 15 17.50 -10.44 -4.80
CA CYS A 15 17.68 -11.88 -5.05
C CYS A 15 18.95 -12.13 -5.86
N SER A 16 19.21 -11.35 -6.91
CA SER A 16 20.43 -11.50 -7.74
C SER A 16 21.72 -11.22 -6.96
N MET A 17 21.64 -10.44 -5.90
CA MET A 17 22.75 -10.16 -4.97
C MET A 17 22.88 -11.22 -3.86
N GLY A 18 22.01 -12.22 -3.81
CA GLY A 18 22.03 -13.27 -2.81
C GLY A 18 21.31 -12.94 -1.50
N TYR A 19 20.44 -11.92 -1.47
CA TYR A 19 19.69 -11.49 -0.29
C TYR A 19 18.25 -12.05 -0.21
N GLY A 20 17.94 -13.10 -0.98
CA GLY A 20 16.63 -13.74 -0.97
C GLY A 20 16.18 -14.19 0.43
N ASP A 21 17.09 -14.73 1.23
CA ASP A 21 16.86 -15.14 2.62
C ASP A 21 16.50 -13.98 3.56
N LEU A 22 16.89 -12.75 3.24
CA LEU A 22 16.56 -11.57 4.01
C LEU A 22 15.23 -10.94 3.62
N ILE A 23 14.75 -11.17 2.39
CA ILE A 23 13.47 -10.65 1.92
C ILE A 23 12.36 -11.70 1.89
N GLY A 24 12.69 -12.96 2.19
CA GLY A 24 11.73 -14.04 2.32
C GLY A 24 11.22 -14.63 1.01
N CYS A 25 11.94 -14.44 -0.10
CA CYS A 25 11.60 -15.06 -1.38
C CYS A 25 12.79 -15.15 -2.33
N THR A 26 12.63 -15.99 -3.36
CA THR A 26 13.42 -15.95 -4.60
C THR A 26 12.55 -15.48 -5.76
N CYS A 27 13.20 -14.97 -6.82
CA CYS A 27 12.55 -14.54 -8.05
C CYS A 27 12.98 -15.48 -9.18
N ASP A 28 12.08 -16.41 -9.57
CA ASP A 28 12.42 -17.53 -10.44
C ASP A 28 11.97 -17.34 -11.90
N GLY A 29 11.56 -16.14 -12.26
CA GLY A 29 11.13 -15.82 -13.62
C GLY A 29 10.03 -14.77 -13.65
N ARG A 30 9.25 -14.77 -14.74
CA ARG A 30 8.18 -13.78 -15.00
C ARG A 30 6.88 -14.47 -15.35
N ILE A 31 5.79 -13.95 -14.82
CA ILE A 31 4.44 -14.34 -15.21
C ILE A 31 4.08 -13.56 -16.47
N THR A 32 3.88 -14.25 -17.58
CA THR A 32 3.63 -13.64 -18.89
C THR A 32 2.17 -13.77 -19.35
N GLN A 33 1.39 -14.60 -18.67
CA GLN A 33 -0.03 -14.80 -18.95
C GLN A 33 -0.90 -13.81 -18.17
N PRO A 34 -2.13 -13.51 -18.65
CA PRO A 34 -3.09 -12.73 -17.87
C PRO A 34 -3.34 -13.38 -16.52
N CYS A 35 -3.42 -12.55 -15.49
CA CYS A 35 -3.72 -13.02 -14.16
C CYS A 35 -4.58 -12.02 -13.38
N THR A 36 -5.26 -12.54 -12.37
CA THR A 36 -5.96 -11.76 -11.34
C THR A 36 -5.23 -11.91 -10.02
N GLU A 37 -5.32 -10.92 -9.17
CA GLU A 37 -4.80 -10.98 -7.81
C GLU A 37 -5.96 -11.15 -6.84
N GLN A 38 -5.85 -12.09 -5.92
CA GLN A 38 -6.80 -12.35 -4.85
C GLN A 38 -6.21 -11.95 -3.51
N LEU A 39 -6.96 -11.18 -2.73
CA LEU A 39 -6.63 -10.91 -1.33
C LEU A 39 -6.87 -12.19 -0.52
N CYS A 40 -5.87 -12.68 0.20
CA CYS A 40 -5.96 -13.97 0.90
C CYS A 40 -5.54 -13.91 2.38
N CYS A 41 -5.37 -12.71 2.93
CA CYS A 41 -5.01 -12.51 4.33
C CYS A 41 -6.09 -11.69 5.06
N PRO A 42 -7.03 -12.33 5.79
CA PRO A 42 -8.14 -11.64 6.44
C PRO A 42 -7.68 -10.62 7.50
N GLU A 43 -6.53 -10.82 8.12
CA GLU A 43 -5.94 -9.90 9.10
C GLU A 43 -5.75 -8.49 8.52
N TYR A 44 -5.28 -8.40 7.27
CA TYR A 44 -5.00 -7.11 6.60
C TYR A 44 -6.09 -6.72 5.62
N ALA A 45 -6.72 -7.68 4.94
CA ALA A 45 -7.78 -7.42 3.97
C ALA A 45 -9.15 -7.13 4.61
N GLY A 46 -9.39 -7.65 5.82
CA GLY A 46 -10.67 -7.49 6.50
C GLY A 46 -11.83 -8.01 5.65
N ALA A 47 -12.87 -7.19 5.49
CA ALA A 47 -14.05 -7.52 4.67
C ALA A 47 -13.75 -7.69 3.16
N TRP A 48 -12.56 -7.32 2.71
CA TRP A 48 -12.10 -7.48 1.31
C TRP A 48 -11.36 -8.79 1.08
N ASN A 49 -11.22 -9.63 2.11
CA ASN A 49 -10.60 -10.93 1.94
C ASN A 49 -11.32 -11.75 0.86
N GLU A 50 -10.54 -12.52 0.08
CA GLU A 50 -10.99 -13.31 -1.08
C GLU A 50 -11.52 -12.50 -2.28
N THR A 51 -11.49 -11.17 -2.22
CA THR A 51 -11.83 -10.34 -3.37
C THR A 51 -10.78 -10.48 -4.47
N LEU A 52 -11.25 -10.69 -5.69
CA LEU A 52 -10.41 -10.68 -6.89
C LEU A 52 -10.20 -9.23 -7.34
N MET A 53 -8.97 -8.91 -7.65
CA MET A 53 -8.58 -7.64 -8.21
C MET A 53 -8.01 -7.86 -9.61
N CYS A 54 -8.44 -7.04 -10.57
CA CYS A 54 -7.84 -7.06 -11.89
C CYS A 54 -6.41 -6.49 -11.81
N VAL A 55 -5.46 -7.24 -12.33
CA VAL A 55 -4.12 -6.71 -12.57
C VAL A 55 -4.13 -6.10 -13.95
N ASP A 56 -3.95 -4.79 -14.05
CA ASP A 56 -3.97 -4.07 -15.33
C ASP A 56 -2.70 -4.35 -16.15
N TRP A 57 -2.74 -5.48 -16.84
CA TRP A 57 -1.69 -5.93 -17.74
C TRP A 57 -1.36 -4.98 -18.91
N PRO A 58 -2.34 -4.28 -19.52
CA PRO A 58 -2.01 -3.39 -20.64
C PRO A 58 -1.11 -2.23 -20.27
N SER A 59 -1.24 -1.65 -19.08
CA SER A 59 -0.37 -0.57 -18.63
C SER A 59 1.03 -1.08 -18.29
N ALA A 60 1.14 -2.21 -17.62
CA ALA A 60 2.40 -2.85 -17.30
C ALA A 60 3.21 -3.19 -18.57
N ARG A 61 2.57 -3.75 -19.59
CA ARG A 61 3.23 -4.05 -20.86
C ARG A 61 3.72 -2.81 -21.63
N ARG A 62 2.96 -1.72 -21.60
CA ARG A 62 3.32 -0.47 -22.31
C ARG A 62 4.56 0.19 -21.73
N GLN A 63 4.81 0.01 -20.44
CA GLN A 63 5.94 0.63 -19.73
C GLN A 63 7.12 -0.32 -19.57
N GLY A 64 7.05 -1.53 -20.13
CA GLY A 64 8.09 -2.54 -19.94
C GLY A 64 8.07 -3.18 -18.55
N ALA A 65 7.00 -3.00 -17.79
CA ALA A 65 6.81 -3.64 -16.51
C ALA A 65 6.43 -5.13 -16.67
N TRP A 66 6.70 -5.91 -15.65
CA TRP A 66 6.37 -7.33 -15.61
C TRP A 66 5.97 -7.75 -14.22
N ILE A 67 5.33 -8.91 -14.10
CA ILE A 67 5.09 -9.56 -12.82
C ILE A 67 6.16 -10.63 -12.63
N SER A 68 6.86 -10.57 -11.51
CA SER A 68 7.87 -11.57 -11.17
C SER A 68 7.20 -12.81 -10.58
N HIS A 69 7.68 -13.98 -10.97
CA HIS A 69 7.31 -15.22 -10.29
C HIS A 69 8.12 -15.29 -8.99
N LEU A 70 7.42 -15.19 -7.86
CA LEU A 70 8.02 -15.30 -6.54
C LEU A 70 7.87 -16.72 -6.01
N THR A 71 8.96 -17.28 -5.49
CA THR A 71 8.93 -18.48 -4.65
C THR A 71 9.20 -18.02 -3.22
N GLN A 72 8.18 -18.08 -2.36
CA GLN A 72 8.26 -17.57 -0.99
C GLN A 72 8.95 -18.54 -0.05
N ASP A 73 9.62 -17.99 0.97
CA ASP A 73 10.08 -18.75 2.14
C ASP A 73 8.88 -19.35 2.88
N PRO A 74 8.94 -20.59 3.40
CA PRO A 74 7.86 -21.19 4.18
C PRO A 74 7.42 -20.38 5.41
N ALA A 75 8.28 -19.54 5.96
CA ALA A 75 7.96 -18.65 7.06
C ALA A 75 7.32 -17.32 6.61
N ALA A 76 7.29 -17.03 5.30
CA ALA A 76 6.65 -15.84 4.78
C ALA A 76 5.12 -16.00 4.78
N GLN A 77 4.43 -14.93 5.17
CA GLN A 77 2.98 -14.85 5.13
C GLN A 77 2.52 -14.38 3.75
N GLU A 78 1.72 -15.17 3.06
CA GLU A 78 1.07 -14.75 1.81
C GLU A 78 -0.06 -13.77 2.12
N LEU A 79 0.01 -12.58 1.53
CA LEU A 79 -1.01 -11.53 1.70
C LEU A 79 -1.98 -11.51 0.51
N THR A 80 -1.45 -11.74 -0.68
CA THR A 80 -2.24 -11.90 -1.92
C THR A 80 -1.64 -12.99 -2.78
N ARG A 81 -2.48 -13.60 -3.63
CA ARG A 81 -2.08 -14.64 -4.57
C ARG A 81 -2.45 -14.27 -6.01
N LEU A 82 -1.65 -14.70 -6.94
CA LEU A 82 -1.90 -14.55 -8.36
C LEU A 82 -2.58 -15.81 -8.89
N LEU A 83 -3.64 -15.63 -9.66
CA LEU A 83 -4.45 -16.68 -10.25
C LEU A 83 -4.55 -16.44 -11.77
N ASP A 84 -4.51 -17.51 -12.57
CA ASP A 84 -4.80 -17.44 -14.00
C ASP A 84 -6.31 -17.29 -14.28
N GLU A 85 -6.68 -17.35 -15.56
CA GLU A 85 -8.08 -17.23 -16.00
C GLU A 85 -8.95 -18.38 -15.51
N GLU A 86 -8.36 -19.57 -15.29
CA GLU A 86 -9.02 -20.74 -14.72
C GLU A 86 -8.94 -20.79 -13.19
N LYS A 87 -8.50 -19.71 -12.54
CA LYS A 87 -8.32 -19.59 -11.09
C LYS A 87 -7.28 -20.56 -10.50
N ARG A 88 -6.33 -21.04 -11.30
CA ARG A 88 -5.21 -21.84 -10.80
C ARG A 88 -4.15 -20.90 -10.23
N TYR A 89 -3.55 -21.35 -9.13
CA TYR A 89 -2.49 -20.61 -8.45
C TYR A 89 -1.24 -20.49 -9.31
N LEU A 90 -0.74 -19.27 -9.47
CA LEU A 90 0.48 -18.93 -10.20
C LEU A 90 1.64 -18.57 -9.28
N GLY A 91 1.35 -18.18 -8.05
CA GLY A 91 2.33 -17.76 -7.07
C GLY A 91 1.78 -16.64 -6.17
N PRO A 92 2.56 -16.22 -5.16
CA PRO A 92 2.16 -15.10 -4.32
C PRO A 92 2.20 -13.78 -5.12
N GLY A 93 1.19 -12.93 -4.91
CA GLY A 93 1.17 -11.57 -5.44
C GLY A 93 1.86 -10.59 -4.49
N MET A 94 1.72 -10.84 -3.19
CA MET A 94 2.34 -10.07 -2.12
C MET A 94 2.60 -10.97 -0.92
N ILE A 95 3.79 -10.84 -0.32
CA ILE A 95 4.17 -11.56 0.90
C ILE A 95 4.65 -10.61 1.97
N ARG A 96 4.55 -11.02 3.24
CA ARG A 96 5.20 -10.39 4.38
C ARG A 96 6.17 -11.36 5.03
N PHE A 97 7.34 -10.88 5.38
CA PHE A 97 8.38 -11.69 6.00
C PHE A 97 9.10 -10.90 7.09
N SER A 98 9.22 -11.51 8.27
CA SER A 98 10.05 -10.98 9.36
C SER A 98 11.40 -11.69 9.34
N ASN A 99 12.45 -10.98 8.98
CA ASN A 99 13.76 -11.57 8.80
C ASN A 99 14.56 -11.71 10.11
N ARG A 100 15.63 -12.48 10.08
CA ARG A 100 16.52 -12.75 11.22
C ARG A 100 17.26 -11.52 11.78
N LEU A 101 17.24 -10.39 11.07
CA LEU A 101 17.79 -9.11 11.52
C LEU A 101 16.76 -8.24 12.24
N GLY A 102 15.54 -8.72 12.42
CA GLY A 102 14.42 -8.00 13.03
C GLY A 102 13.76 -6.98 12.09
N GLY A 103 14.03 -7.06 10.77
CA GLY A 103 13.32 -6.28 9.74
C GLY A 103 12.00 -6.94 9.38
N ASP A 104 10.99 -6.12 9.12
CA ASP A 104 9.68 -6.55 8.62
C ASP A 104 9.53 -6.09 7.17
N ILE A 105 9.44 -7.03 6.25
CA ILE A 105 9.55 -6.78 4.82
C ILE A 105 8.27 -7.25 4.11
N CYS A 106 7.74 -6.39 3.26
CA CYS A 106 6.70 -6.74 2.32
C CYS A 106 7.28 -6.74 0.90
N VAL A 107 7.10 -7.84 0.17
CA VAL A 107 7.52 -7.97 -1.23
C VAL A 107 6.29 -8.11 -2.11
N MET A 108 6.24 -7.34 -3.18
CA MET A 108 5.20 -7.40 -4.20
C MET A 108 5.75 -8.00 -5.49
N ALA A 109 4.97 -8.88 -6.12
CA ALA A 109 5.32 -9.51 -7.39
C ALA A 109 5.26 -8.56 -8.59
N ALA A 110 4.67 -7.38 -8.43
CA ALA A 110 4.48 -6.40 -9.49
C ALA A 110 5.01 -5.02 -9.08
N PRO A 111 5.29 -4.11 -10.05
CA PRO A 111 5.76 -2.76 -9.77
C PRO A 111 4.74 -1.96 -8.95
N VAL A 112 5.22 -1.16 -8.00
CA VAL A 112 4.36 -0.27 -7.18
C VAL A 112 3.57 0.70 -8.05
N SER A 113 4.19 1.20 -9.11
CA SER A 113 3.58 2.18 -10.03
C SER A 113 2.38 1.64 -10.79
N ASP A 114 2.34 0.33 -11.07
CA ASP A 114 1.38 -0.27 -11.99
C ASP A 114 0.24 -1.02 -11.29
N LEU A 115 0.45 -1.39 -10.05
CA LEU A 115 -0.55 -2.09 -9.27
C LEU A 115 -1.69 -1.18 -8.82
N GLY A 116 -2.01 -0.23 -9.65
CA GLY A 116 -3.15 0.64 -9.42
C GLY A 116 -3.62 0.64 -7.98
N TRP A 117 -3.17 1.59 -7.20
CA TRP A 117 -3.75 1.93 -5.90
C TRP A 117 -5.28 2.16 -6.01
N ILE A 118 -5.81 1.90 -7.20
CA ILE A 118 -7.19 2.03 -7.64
C ILE A 118 -8.10 0.98 -6.99
N SER A 119 -7.56 -0.14 -6.50
CA SER A 119 -8.39 -1.12 -5.80
C SER A 119 -8.55 -0.75 -4.32
N LYS A 120 -9.80 -0.54 -3.88
CA LYS A 120 -10.11 -0.27 -2.47
C LYS A 120 -9.63 -1.40 -1.55
N GLY A 121 -9.74 -2.65 -1.99
CA GLY A 121 -9.25 -3.80 -1.23
C GLY A 121 -7.75 -3.73 -0.99
N ARG A 122 -6.95 -3.38 -2.01
CA ARG A 122 -5.50 -3.21 -1.86
C ARG A 122 -5.15 -2.02 -0.96
N SER A 123 -5.84 -0.89 -1.10
CA SER A 123 -5.66 0.27 -0.22
C SER A 123 -5.91 -0.09 1.25
N VAL A 124 -6.94 -0.89 1.53
CA VAL A 124 -7.24 -1.37 2.89
C VAL A 124 -6.13 -2.28 3.39
N LEU A 125 -5.71 -3.27 2.57
CA LEU A 125 -4.62 -4.19 2.90
C LEU A 125 -3.33 -3.42 3.22
N MET A 126 -2.91 -2.53 2.33
CA MET A 126 -1.67 -1.75 2.50
C MET A 126 -1.72 -0.85 3.73
N ARG A 127 -2.85 -0.17 3.97
CA ARG A 127 -3.02 0.66 5.17
C ARG A 127 -2.89 -0.17 6.45
N ASN A 128 -3.55 -1.32 6.50
CA ASN A 128 -3.52 -2.19 7.67
C ASN A 128 -2.12 -2.79 7.87
N LEU A 129 -1.47 -3.20 6.79
CA LEU A 129 -0.08 -3.68 6.80
C LEU A 129 0.87 -2.60 7.34
N LEU A 130 0.83 -1.40 6.79
CA LEU A 130 1.70 -0.30 7.20
C LEU A 130 1.52 0.09 8.67
N ARG A 131 0.32 -0.04 9.24
CA ARG A 131 0.07 0.21 10.67
C ARG A 131 0.77 -0.79 11.58
N THR A 132 1.02 -2.01 11.10
CA THR A 132 1.68 -3.08 11.88
C THR A 132 3.17 -3.16 11.65
N MET A 133 3.70 -2.53 10.61
CA MET A 133 5.13 -2.49 10.34
C MET A 133 5.84 -1.56 11.33
N PRO A 134 7.04 -1.92 11.81
CA PRO A 134 7.82 -1.06 12.68
C PRO A 134 8.12 0.29 12.04
N GLN A 135 7.81 1.38 12.73
CA GLN A 135 8.04 2.74 12.26
C GLN A 135 8.68 3.56 13.37
N GLU A 136 9.69 4.38 13.04
CA GLU A 136 10.27 5.33 13.99
C GLU A 136 9.29 6.42 14.38
N THR A 137 8.46 6.84 13.42
CA THR A 137 7.40 7.84 13.65
C THR A 137 6.15 7.34 12.96
N PRO A 138 5.04 7.16 13.68
CA PRO A 138 3.77 6.79 13.05
C PRO A 138 3.36 7.83 12.01
N LEU A 139 3.09 7.39 10.80
CA LEU A 139 2.54 8.25 9.76
C LEU A 139 1.02 8.32 9.91
N PRO A 140 0.41 9.50 9.70
CA PRO A 140 -1.03 9.61 9.70
C PRO A 140 -1.61 8.93 8.45
N PHE A 141 -2.38 7.87 8.66
CA PHE A 141 -3.07 7.18 7.58
C PHE A 141 -4.47 7.75 7.39
N VAL A 142 -4.67 8.44 6.29
CA VAL A 142 -5.99 8.93 5.88
C VAL A 142 -6.77 7.78 5.25
N GLY A 143 -7.95 7.54 5.79
CA GLY A 143 -8.94 6.64 5.19
C GLY A 143 -9.96 7.41 4.34
N GLY A 144 -10.99 6.71 3.85
CA GLY A 144 -12.09 7.29 3.09
C GLY A 144 -12.12 6.84 1.64
N ASP A 145 -12.53 7.75 0.76
CA ASP A 145 -12.69 7.45 -0.65
C ASP A 145 -11.36 7.23 -1.38
N MET A 146 -11.41 6.41 -2.44
CA MET A 146 -10.23 6.02 -3.22
C MET A 146 -9.58 7.19 -3.98
N ASN A 147 -10.36 8.24 -4.24
CA ASN A 147 -9.89 9.43 -4.96
C ASN A 147 -9.10 10.39 -4.06
N LEU A 148 -8.95 10.06 -2.78
CA LEU A 148 -8.21 10.89 -1.84
C LEU A 148 -6.73 10.50 -1.82
N ALA A 149 -5.88 11.47 -2.15
CA ALA A 149 -4.42 11.35 -2.08
C ALA A 149 -3.91 12.19 -0.89
N PRO A 150 -3.49 11.56 0.21
CA PRO A 150 -2.91 12.27 1.33
C PRO A 150 -1.43 12.56 1.10
N PHE A 151 -0.97 13.68 1.65
CA PHE A 151 0.45 13.95 1.83
C PHE A 151 0.70 14.50 3.23
N TYR A 152 1.83 14.16 3.79
CA TYR A 152 2.23 14.55 5.13
C TYR A 152 3.56 15.30 5.08
N TYR A 153 3.64 16.40 5.82
CA TYR A 153 4.85 17.17 5.95
C TYR A 153 5.12 17.49 7.43
N ARG A 154 6.35 17.30 7.87
CA ARG A 154 6.82 17.71 9.18
C ARG A 154 8.03 18.62 9.02
N SER A 155 7.97 19.82 9.60
CA SER A 155 9.09 20.73 9.62
C SER A 155 10.16 20.26 10.64
N ARG A 156 11.38 20.79 10.52
CA ARG A 156 12.45 20.55 11.50
C ARG A 156 12.09 21.04 12.90
N GLU A 157 11.15 21.97 13.01
CA GLU A 157 10.66 22.56 14.26
C GLU A 157 9.49 21.74 14.86
N GLY A 158 9.16 20.58 14.28
CA GLY A 158 8.11 19.68 14.74
C GLY A 158 6.70 20.07 14.31
N ARG A 159 6.51 21.10 13.49
CA ARG A 159 5.19 21.46 12.94
C ARG A 159 4.77 20.42 11.90
N ALA A 160 3.59 19.85 12.06
CA ALA A 160 3.06 18.83 11.16
C ALA A 160 1.86 19.36 10.37
N LEU A 161 1.84 19.08 9.08
CA LEU A 161 0.77 19.39 8.15
C LEU A 161 0.32 18.11 7.45
N LEU A 162 -0.97 17.95 7.29
CA LEU A 162 -1.59 16.90 6.50
C LEU A 162 -2.40 17.57 5.38
N GLY A 163 -2.04 17.31 4.14
CA GLY A 163 -2.85 17.70 2.99
C GLY A 163 -3.60 16.48 2.46
N ILE A 164 -4.84 16.70 2.02
CA ILE A 164 -5.67 15.68 1.38
C ILE A 164 -6.20 16.27 0.08
N VAL A 165 -5.77 15.69 -1.02
CA VAL A 165 -6.20 16.05 -2.38
C VAL A 165 -7.32 15.11 -2.80
N ASN A 166 -8.43 15.63 -3.27
CA ASN A 166 -9.44 14.86 -3.98
C ASN A 166 -9.19 14.98 -5.49
N CYS A 167 -8.76 13.87 -6.10
CA CYS A 167 -8.52 13.75 -7.53
C CYS A 167 -9.77 13.36 -8.32
N GLY A 168 -10.88 13.10 -7.64
CA GLY A 168 -12.16 12.72 -8.25
C GLY A 168 -13.02 13.91 -8.66
N LEU A 169 -14.10 13.61 -9.39
CA LEU A 169 -15.08 14.58 -9.86
C LEU A 169 -16.26 14.79 -8.88
N ASP A 170 -16.34 13.97 -7.84
CA ASP A 170 -17.37 14.03 -6.80
C ASP A 170 -16.74 14.42 -5.46
N PRO A 171 -17.50 15.01 -4.52
CA PRO A 171 -17.04 15.22 -3.15
C PRO A 171 -16.64 13.88 -2.50
N ALA A 172 -15.53 13.85 -1.79
CA ALA A 172 -14.99 12.64 -1.20
C ALA A 172 -14.82 12.80 0.32
N ALA A 173 -15.33 11.84 1.09
CA ALA A 173 -15.21 11.83 2.55
C ALA A 173 -13.87 11.26 2.99
N ALA A 174 -13.10 12.04 3.76
CA ALA A 174 -11.88 11.62 4.39
C ALA A 174 -12.13 11.07 5.80
N VAL A 175 -11.39 10.04 6.18
CA VAL A 175 -11.31 9.55 7.55
C VAL A 175 -9.93 9.90 8.09
N LEU A 176 -9.87 10.87 8.98
CA LEU A 176 -8.61 11.31 9.58
C LEU A 176 -8.11 10.28 10.61
N PRO A 177 -6.79 10.16 10.80
CA PRO A 177 -6.21 9.29 11.82
C PRO A 177 -6.75 9.61 13.22
N GLU A 178 -7.04 8.57 13.98
CA GLU A 178 -7.46 8.69 15.37
C GLU A 178 -6.30 9.11 16.29
N GLY A 179 -6.64 9.71 17.43
CA GLY A 179 -5.66 10.11 18.44
C GLY A 179 -4.91 11.41 18.14
N MET A 180 -5.20 12.06 17.01
CA MET A 180 -4.61 13.34 16.63
C MET A 180 -5.67 14.45 16.61
N GLU A 181 -5.25 15.67 16.88
CA GLU A 181 -6.10 16.86 16.77
C GLU A 181 -5.74 17.63 15.51
N TYR A 182 -6.77 18.04 14.76
CA TYR A 182 -6.62 18.70 13.46
C TYR A 182 -7.31 20.05 13.42
N VAL A 183 -6.65 21.02 12.80
CA VAL A 183 -7.24 22.33 12.46
C VAL A 183 -7.19 22.48 10.96
N CYS A 184 -8.36 22.59 10.32
CA CYS A 184 -8.44 22.86 8.88
C CYS A 184 -7.97 24.28 8.59
N LEU A 185 -6.92 24.42 7.77
CA LEU A 185 -6.32 25.69 7.40
C LEU A 185 -6.93 26.28 6.13
N SER A 186 -7.31 25.44 5.17
CA SER A 186 -7.86 25.89 3.89
C SER A 186 -9.27 26.45 3.98
N HIS A 187 -10.05 25.93 4.93
CA HIS A 187 -11.45 26.34 5.16
C HIS A 187 -11.74 26.41 6.67
N PRO A 188 -11.24 27.42 7.39
CA PRO A 188 -11.32 27.47 8.86
C PRO A 188 -12.74 27.49 9.43
N ASN A 189 -13.71 27.96 8.63
CA ASN A 189 -15.11 28.10 9.04
C ASN A 189 -16.03 27.02 8.43
N ASP A 190 -15.47 26.01 7.75
CA ASP A 190 -16.25 24.94 7.18
C ASP A 190 -16.65 23.95 8.29
N PRO A 191 -17.96 23.77 8.56
CA PRO A 191 -18.42 22.79 9.54
C PRO A 191 -18.11 21.35 9.12
N ASP A 192 -18.00 21.09 7.82
CA ASP A 192 -17.64 19.78 7.27
C ASP A 192 -16.15 19.72 6.90
N ILE A 193 -15.32 19.55 7.92
CA ILE A 193 -13.88 19.46 7.72
C ILE A 193 -13.46 18.15 7.02
N LEU A 194 -14.33 17.15 6.94
CA LEU A 194 -13.99 15.82 6.44
C LEU A 194 -14.30 15.62 4.96
N THR A 195 -15.25 16.36 4.40
CA THR A 195 -15.56 16.27 2.97
C THR A 195 -14.63 17.17 2.16
N VAL A 196 -13.87 16.58 1.26
CA VAL A 196 -12.98 17.29 0.33
C VAL A 196 -13.73 17.48 -1.00
N PRO A 197 -13.96 18.74 -1.45
CA PRO A 197 -14.66 19.00 -2.70
C PRO A 197 -13.97 18.38 -3.92
N PRO A 198 -14.65 18.23 -5.07
CA PRO A 198 -14.04 17.71 -6.29
C PRO A 198 -12.83 18.53 -6.72
N VAL A 199 -11.81 17.85 -7.25
CA VAL A 199 -10.59 18.46 -7.83
C VAL A 199 -10.05 19.58 -6.93
N SER A 200 -9.99 19.32 -5.63
CA SER A 200 -9.56 20.30 -4.63
C SER A 200 -8.68 19.67 -3.54
N MET A 201 -8.24 20.51 -2.61
CA MET A 201 -7.40 20.10 -1.50
C MET A 201 -7.91 20.73 -0.20
N LYS A 202 -7.90 19.94 0.87
CA LYS A 202 -7.96 20.45 2.25
C LYS A 202 -6.61 20.29 2.92
N LEU A 203 -6.19 21.34 3.63
CA LEU A 203 -4.93 21.36 4.40
C LEU A 203 -5.25 21.45 5.88
N TYR A 204 -4.64 20.58 6.66
CA TYR A 204 -4.81 20.49 8.11
C TYR A 204 -3.47 20.71 8.81
N ARG A 205 -3.48 21.47 9.89
CA ARG A 205 -2.40 21.48 10.86
C ARG A 205 -2.70 20.45 11.94
N ILE A 206 -1.74 19.60 12.23
CA ILE A 206 -1.81 18.66 13.34
C ILE A 206 -1.32 19.41 14.58
N THR A 207 -2.18 19.56 15.59
CA THR A 207 -1.89 20.34 16.82
C THR A 207 -1.47 19.44 17.96
N LYS A 208 -1.90 18.16 17.93
CA LYS A 208 -1.50 17.15 18.91
C LYS A 208 -1.33 15.81 18.20
N GLU A 209 -0.18 15.19 18.34
CA GLU A 209 0.04 13.83 17.89
C GLU A 209 -0.36 12.87 19.02
N GLY A 210 -1.07 11.79 18.68
CA GLY A 210 -1.35 10.71 19.64
C GLY A 210 -0.05 10.12 20.17
N ALA A 211 -0.04 9.83 21.46
CA ALA A 211 1.07 9.16 22.13
C ALA A 211 1.11 7.67 21.75
#